data_0d0fc291a12fb6df7625866631e4a315
#
_entry.id   0d0fc291a12fb6df7625866631e4a315
#
_cell.length_a   1.000
_cell.length_b   1.000
_cell.length_c   1.000
_cell.angle_alpha   90.00
_cell.angle_beta   90.00
_cell.angle_gamma   90.00
#
_symmetry.space_group_name_H-M   'P 1'
#
loop_
_entity.id
_entity.type
_entity.pdbx_description
1 polymer ?
#
loop_
_entity_poly.entity_id
_entity_poly.type
_entity_poly.pdbx_seq_one_letter_code
_entity_poly.pdbx_strand_id
1 'polypeptide(L)'
;MFLSYKYKLRPSNQQVAKFSDWLNMLRATYNWCLRDRIDGWHQQFLMGNFCDLKTAIEIAPLTCSLVKGTQLENPWKTGFGKAKKEGEKDKSPKRSASLMQDANLTSLKASRPWYQKIDAAVLQSIPARVNEAFNKFFEGAGFPRFKRRHDFKSFSYKPGHVKIKGSKIYLPNIGWMRFYNSRSIPEGFQVKTVTVRQKADG
;
A
#
# COMPACT_ATOMS: atom_id res chain seq x y z
N MET A 1 -13.29 -18.43 14.70
CA MET A 1 -14.20 -17.27 14.84
C MET A 1 -13.38 -15.99 14.85
N PHE A 2 -13.77 -14.94 14.11
CA PHE A 2 -13.12 -13.62 14.11
C PHE A 2 -14.03 -12.61 14.79
N LEU A 3 -13.48 -11.86 15.75
CA LEU A 3 -14.19 -10.78 16.46
C LEU A 3 -13.54 -9.45 16.12
N SER A 4 -14.35 -8.40 15.96
CA SER A 4 -13.89 -7.04 15.71
C SER A 4 -14.29 -6.13 16.86
N TYR A 5 -13.29 -5.46 17.46
CA TYR A 5 -13.48 -4.51 18.54
C TYR A 5 -13.07 -3.12 18.10
N LYS A 6 -13.79 -2.11 18.56
CA LYS A 6 -13.47 -0.70 18.35
C LYS A 6 -13.20 -0.03 19.69
N TYR A 7 -12.04 0.61 19.79
CA TYR A 7 -11.64 1.36 20.97
C TYR A 7 -11.30 2.80 20.62
N LYS A 8 -11.62 3.73 21.51
CA LYS A 8 -11.21 5.13 21.37
C LYS A 8 -9.79 5.29 21.93
N LEU A 9 -8.86 5.77 21.10
CA LEU A 9 -7.50 6.09 21.51
C LEU A 9 -7.45 7.45 22.21
N ARG A 10 -6.44 7.61 23.08
CA ARG A 10 -6.06 8.89 23.73
C ARG A 10 -4.62 9.23 23.34
N PRO A 11 -4.37 9.72 22.13
CA PRO A 11 -3.05 10.13 21.71
C PRO A 11 -2.66 11.47 22.36
N SER A 12 -1.36 11.70 22.54
CA SER A 12 -0.82 13.03 22.85
C SER A 12 -0.83 13.91 21.60
N ASN A 13 -0.68 15.24 21.77
CA ASN A 13 -0.60 16.18 20.64
C ASN A 13 0.50 15.81 19.65
N GLN A 14 1.67 15.37 20.15
CA GLN A 14 2.76 14.90 19.30
C GLN A 14 2.39 13.63 18.51
N GLN A 15 1.64 12.72 19.11
CA GLN A 15 1.17 11.51 18.41
C GLN A 15 0.09 11.85 17.38
N VAL A 16 -0.80 12.81 17.66
CA VAL A 16 -1.77 13.31 16.68
C VAL A 16 -1.07 13.90 15.46
N ALA A 17 -0.04 14.72 15.66
CA ALA A 17 0.77 15.27 14.58
C ALA A 17 1.41 14.15 13.73
N LYS A 18 2.01 13.14 14.38
CA LYS A 18 2.58 11.98 13.67
C LYS A 18 1.53 11.21 12.88
N PHE A 19 0.33 11.00 13.43
CA PHE A 19 -0.76 10.34 12.69
C PHE A 19 -1.17 11.13 11.44
N SER A 20 -1.27 12.45 11.57
CA SER A 20 -1.62 13.33 10.45
C SER A 20 -0.57 13.27 9.34
N ASP A 21 0.73 13.33 9.71
CA ASP A 21 1.84 13.20 8.77
C ASP A 21 1.84 11.85 8.06
N TRP A 22 1.62 10.78 8.81
CA TRP A 22 1.55 9.43 8.24
C TRP A 22 0.38 9.29 7.27
N LEU A 23 -0.81 9.77 7.64
CA LEU A 23 -1.97 9.70 6.75
C LEU A 23 -1.73 10.46 5.45
N ASN A 24 -1.05 11.62 5.49
CA ASN A 24 -0.69 12.37 4.30
C ASN A 24 0.31 11.61 3.42
N MET A 25 1.37 11.05 4.02
CA MET A 25 2.38 10.27 3.28
C MET A 25 1.79 8.99 2.67
N LEU A 26 0.99 8.24 3.44
CA LEU A 26 0.34 7.03 2.99
C LEU A 26 -0.69 7.30 1.88
N ARG A 27 -1.40 8.43 1.96
CA ARG A 27 -2.28 8.88 0.89
C ARG A 27 -1.51 9.19 -0.39
N ALA A 28 -0.38 9.88 -0.28
CA ALA A 28 0.48 10.15 -1.42
C ALA A 28 0.99 8.84 -2.06
N THR A 29 1.41 7.88 -1.23
CA THR A 29 1.82 6.55 -1.69
C THR A 29 0.67 5.80 -2.37
N TYR A 30 -0.55 5.85 -1.80
CA TYR A 30 -1.74 5.23 -2.42
C TYR A 30 -2.01 5.82 -3.80
N ASN A 31 -2.01 7.14 -3.91
CA ASN A 31 -2.25 7.82 -5.17
C ASN A 31 -1.14 7.55 -6.20
N TRP A 32 0.11 7.46 -5.75
CA TRP A 32 1.22 7.05 -6.60
C TRP A 32 1.06 5.61 -7.11
N CYS A 33 0.77 4.66 -6.24
CA CYS A 33 0.53 3.26 -6.64
C CYS A 33 -0.66 3.14 -7.61
N LEU A 34 -1.73 3.91 -7.37
CA LEU A 34 -2.88 3.93 -8.26
C LEU A 34 -2.51 4.51 -9.62
N ARG A 35 -1.78 5.65 -9.65
CA ARG A 35 -1.33 6.30 -10.88
C ARG A 35 -0.43 5.39 -11.70
N ASP A 36 0.55 4.76 -11.06
CA ASP A 36 1.47 3.80 -11.67
C ASP A 36 0.71 2.67 -12.40
N ARG A 37 -0.36 2.13 -11.79
CA ARG A 37 -1.19 1.10 -12.44
C ARG A 37 -2.04 1.63 -13.58
N ILE A 38 -2.60 2.82 -13.44
CA ILE A 38 -3.39 3.46 -14.50
C ILE A 38 -2.50 3.76 -15.70
N ASP A 39 -1.33 4.33 -15.47
CA ASP A 39 -0.38 4.67 -16.52
C ASP A 39 0.13 3.39 -17.22
N GLY A 40 0.43 2.34 -16.46
CA GLY A 40 0.78 1.04 -17.02
C GLY A 40 -0.33 0.41 -17.87
N TRP A 41 -1.57 0.58 -17.46
CA TRP A 41 -2.72 0.12 -18.25
C TRP A 41 -2.87 0.94 -19.55
N HIS A 42 -2.80 2.27 -19.46
CA HIS A 42 -2.92 3.13 -20.63
C HIS A 42 -1.79 2.92 -21.64
N GLN A 43 -0.56 2.75 -21.17
CA GLN A 43 0.59 2.48 -22.06
C GLN A 43 0.39 1.21 -22.88
N GLN A 44 -0.25 0.19 -22.34
CA GLN A 44 -0.56 -1.02 -23.08
C GLN A 44 -1.39 -0.74 -24.35
N PHE A 45 -2.31 0.23 -24.27
CA PHE A 45 -3.17 0.60 -25.42
C PHE A 45 -2.52 1.65 -26.31
N LEU A 46 -1.74 2.55 -25.75
CA LEU A 46 -1.05 3.60 -26.52
C LEU A 46 0.05 3.03 -27.42
N MET A 47 0.70 1.97 -26.98
CA MET A 47 1.79 1.35 -27.75
C MET A 47 1.32 0.70 -29.05
N GLY A 48 0.05 0.29 -29.15
CA GLY A 48 -0.56 -0.15 -30.40
C GLY A 48 -0.74 0.94 -31.45
N ASN A 49 -0.70 2.20 -31.03
CA ASN A 49 -0.90 3.38 -31.88
C ASN A 49 0.39 4.15 -32.17
N PHE A 50 1.49 3.89 -31.47
CA PHE A 50 2.78 4.51 -31.70
C PHE A 50 3.67 3.54 -32.50
N CYS A 51 3.87 3.84 -33.77
CA CYS A 51 4.77 3.07 -34.65
C CYS A 51 6.23 3.16 -34.22
N ASP A 52 6.60 4.10 -33.36
CA ASP A 52 7.97 4.31 -32.92
C ASP A 52 8.13 4.09 -31.41
N LEU A 53 8.68 2.92 -31.08
CA LEU A 53 8.93 2.50 -29.70
C LEU A 53 9.89 3.45 -28.97
N LYS A 54 10.84 4.07 -29.68
CA LYS A 54 11.78 5.03 -29.08
C LYS A 54 11.06 6.26 -28.56
N THR A 55 10.14 6.81 -29.34
CA THR A 55 9.35 7.98 -28.94
C THR A 55 8.45 7.66 -27.75
N ALA A 56 7.88 6.47 -27.69
CA ALA A 56 7.07 6.05 -26.54
C ALA A 56 7.91 5.91 -25.27
N ILE A 57 9.16 5.46 -25.36
CA ILE A 57 10.08 5.35 -24.21
C ILE A 57 10.55 6.72 -23.75
N GLU A 58 10.79 7.65 -24.66
CA GLU A 58 11.19 9.03 -24.32
C GLU A 58 10.07 9.84 -23.65
N ILE A 59 8.83 9.59 -24.03
CA ILE A 59 7.65 10.28 -23.49
C ILE A 59 7.15 9.62 -22.21
N ALA A 60 7.41 8.30 -22.02
CA ALA A 60 7.00 7.60 -20.81
C ALA A 60 7.73 8.18 -19.60
N PRO A 61 7.00 8.62 -18.55
CA PRO A 61 7.65 9.14 -17.35
C PRO A 61 8.62 8.08 -16.81
N LEU A 62 9.85 8.47 -16.52
CA LEU A 62 10.90 7.63 -15.92
C LEU A 62 10.50 6.91 -14.63
N THR A 63 9.37 7.28 -14.08
CA THR A 63 8.76 6.69 -12.89
C THR A 63 7.94 5.43 -13.16
N CYS A 64 7.63 5.14 -14.41
CA CYS A 64 6.90 3.92 -14.75
C CYS A 64 7.84 2.72 -14.68
N SER A 65 7.53 1.77 -13.82
CA SER A 65 8.27 0.51 -13.67
C SER A 65 8.30 -0.34 -14.96
N LEU A 66 7.52 0.05 -15.96
CA LEU A 66 7.45 -0.54 -17.29
C LEU A 66 8.67 -0.25 -18.16
N VAL A 67 9.39 0.83 -17.90
CA VAL A 67 10.54 1.26 -18.74
C VAL A 67 11.73 0.34 -18.59
N LYS A 68 11.76 -0.53 -17.58
CA LYS A 68 12.88 -1.47 -17.35
C LYS A 68 12.86 -2.73 -18.22
N GLY A 69 11.89 -2.91 -19.06
CA GLY A 69 11.80 -4.09 -19.90
C GLY A 69 11.36 -3.71 -21.31
N THR A 70 12.10 -4.16 -22.29
CA THR A 70 11.76 -4.08 -23.72
C THR A 70 10.48 -4.85 -24.10
N GLN A 71 9.66 -5.22 -23.14
CA GLN A 71 8.46 -6.01 -23.36
C GLN A 71 7.22 -5.12 -23.34
N LEU A 72 6.57 -5.10 -24.49
CA LEU A 72 5.30 -4.45 -24.80
C LEU A 72 4.08 -5.07 -24.06
N GLU A 73 4.31 -6.12 -23.29
CA GLU A 73 3.25 -6.78 -22.55
C GLU A 73 2.94 -6.07 -21.24
N ASN A 74 1.65 -6.02 -20.90
CA ASN A 74 1.21 -5.46 -19.64
C ASN A 74 1.84 -6.21 -18.45
N PRO A 75 2.80 -5.62 -17.74
CA PRO A 75 3.53 -6.28 -16.66
C PRO A 75 2.60 -6.68 -15.50
N TRP A 76 1.46 -6.04 -15.37
CA TRP A 76 0.46 -6.37 -14.36
C TRP A 76 -0.27 -7.69 -14.67
N LYS A 77 -0.31 -8.10 -15.95
CA LYS A 77 -0.84 -9.41 -16.37
C LYS A 77 0.20 -10.52 -16.29
N THR A 78 1.44 -10.23 -16.75
CA THR A 78 2.47 -11.26 -16.89
C THR A 78 3.33 -11.44 -15.64
N GLY A 79 3.39 -10.42 -14.78
CA GLY A 79 4.32 -10.34 -13.67
C GLY A 79 5.77 -10.21 -14.16
N PHE A 80 6.61 -9.49 -13.42
CA PHE A 80 8.05 -9.50 -13.70
C PHE A 80 8.66 -10.81 -13.19
N GLY A 81 8.80 -11.79 -14.07
CA GLY A 81 9.64 -12.95 -13.83
C GLY A 81 11.12 -12.59 -14.04
N LYS A 82 12.04 -13.36 -13.44
CA LYS A 82 13.43 -13.39 -13.89
C LYS A 82 13.41 -13.78 -15.39
N ALA A 83 14.24 -13.12 -16.20
CA ALA A 83 14.41 -13.54 -17.59
C ALA A 83 14.62 -15.05 -17.66
N LYS A 84 13.81 -15.72 -18.47
CA LYS A 84 13.94 -17.16 -18.67
C LYS A 84 15.28 -17.46 -19.30
N LYS A 85 16.01 -18.43 -18.75
CA LYS A 85 17.03 -19.13 -19.52
C LYS A 85 16.31 -20.01 -20.54
N GLU A 86 16.76 -19.97 -21.81
CA GLU A 86 16.21 -20.83 -22.85
C GLU A 86 16.18 -22.30 -22.39
N GLY A 87 15.01 -22.93 -22.44
CA GLY A 87 14.79 -24.31 -22.03
C GLY A 87 14.24 -24.55 -20.61
N GLU A 88 14.10 -23.52 -19.75
CA GLU A 88 13.54 -23.67 -18.41
C GLU A 88 12.01 -23.52 -18.42
N LYS A 89 11.29 -24.54 -17.94
CA LYS A 89 9.86 -24.46 -17.68
C LYS A 89 9.59 -23.42 -16.59
N ASP A 90 8.68 -22.49 -16.83
CA ASP A 90 8.34 -21.35 -15.96
C ASP A 90 7.73 -21.84 -14.63
N LYS A 91 8.60 -22.13 -13.67
CA LYS A 91 8.21 -22.49 -12.29
C LYS A 91 8.17 -21.29 -11.35
N SER A 92 8.60 -20.12 -11.78
CA SER A 92 8.57 -18.94 -10.92
C SER A 92 7.13 -18.39 -10.81
N PRO A 93 6.58 -18.25 -9.60
CA PRO A 93 5.26 -17.66 -9.45
C PRO A 93 5.27 -16.23 -9.99
N LYS A 94 4.32 -15.92 -10.86
CA LYS A 94 4.13 -14.56 -11.36
C LYS A 94 3.92 -13.62 -10.17
N ARG A 95 4.78 -12.61 -10.02
CA ARG A 95 4.64 -11.64 -8.95
C ARG A 95 3.40 -10.79 -9.18
N SER A 96 2.55 -10.68 -8.17
CA SER A 96 1.39 -9.78 -8.24
C SER A 96 1.84 -8.31 -8.33
N ALA A 97 1.01 -7.48 -8.91
CA ALA A 97 1.26 -6.03 -9.02
C ALA A 97 1.56 -5.39 -7.64
N SER A 98 0.89 -5.83 -6.57
CA SER A 98 1.17 -5.35 -5.22
C SER A 98 2.57 -5.71 -4.74
N LEU A 99 3.07 -6.90 -5.01
CA LEU A 99 4.44 -7.32 -4.64
C LEU A 99 5.51 -6.53 -5.39
N MET A 100 5.22 -6.15 -6.65
CA MET A 100 6.13 -5.31 -7.43
C MET A 100 6.18 -3.90 -6.88
N GLN A 101 5.03 -3.33 -6.53
CA GLN A 101 4.96 -2.02 -5.88
C GLN A 101 5.58 -2.04 -4.48
N ASP A 102 5.45 -3.13 -3.73
CA ASP A 102 6.15 -3.32 -2.45
C ASP A 102 7.68 -3.26 -2.62
N ALA A 103 8.22 -3.89 -3.64
CA ALA A 103 9.66 -3.82 -3.92
C ALA A 103 10.15 -2.38 -4.17
N ASN A 104 9.33 -1.54 -4.83
CA ASN A 104 9.63 -0.15 -5.07
C ASN A 104 9.62 0.73 -3.80
N LEU A 105 8.98 0.29 -2.71
CA LEU A 105 8.96 1.04 -1.45
C LEU A 105 10.35 1.18 -0.81
N THR A 106 11.26 0.26 -1.07
CA THR A 106 12.66 0.36 -0.62
C THR A 106 13.34 1.55 -1.28
N SER A 107 13.20 1.68 -2.60
CA SER A 107 13.74 2.82 -3.36
C SER A 107 13.06 4.13 -2.94
N LEU A 108 11.75 4.10 -2.65
CA LEU A 108 11.03 5.26 -2.11
C LEU A 108 11.63 5.74 -0.78
N LYS A 109 11.91 4.82 0.15
CA LYS A 109 12.54 5.17 1.44
C LYS A 109 13.97 5.69 1.27
N ALA A 110 14.72 5.18 0.31
CA ALA A 110 16.07 5.66 0.01
C ALA A 110 16.05 7.07 -0.58
N SER A 111 15.18 7.33 -1.55
CA SER A 111 15.05 8.64 -2.22
C SER A 111 14.36 9.70 -1.36
N ARG A 112 13.56 9.29 -0.38
CA ARG A 112 12.77 10.18 0.50
C ARG A 112 12.94 9.78 1.96
N PRO A 113 13.98 10.26 2.66
CA PRO A 113 14.33 9.82 4.01
C PRO A 113 13.22 9.99 5.05
N TRP A 114 12.32 10.94 4.87
CA TRP A 114 11.19 11.14 5.80
C TRP A 114 10.21 9.96 5.82
N TYR A 115 10.17 9.13 4.77
CA TYR A 115 9.38 7.88 4.77
C TYR A 115 9.94 6.80 5.70
N GLN A 116 11.18 6.93 6.15
CA GLN A 116 11.77 6.02 7.14
C GLN A 116 11.06 6.09 8.50
N LYS A 117 10.39 7.21 8.79
CA LYS A 117 9.57 7.38 10.01
C LYS A 117 8.34 6.48 10.03
N ILE A 118 7.89 5.99 8.89
CA ILE A 118 6.72 5.10 8.79
C ILE A 118 7.15 3.65 8.98
N ASP A 119 6.38 2.90 9.77
CA ASP A 119 6.56 1.46 9.91
C ASP A 119 6.44 0.77 8.55
N ALA A 120 7.35 -0.18 8.27
CA ALA A 120 7.42 -0.84 6.97
C ALA A 120 6.14 -1.63 6.66
N ALA A 121 5.56 -2.30 7.66
CA ALA A 121 4.34 -3.08 7.46
C ALA A 121 3.13 -2.19 7.15
N VAL A 122 3.07 -0.99 7.76
CA VAL A 122 2.04 0.00 7.45
C VAL A 122 2.19 0.48 6.01
N LEU A 123 3.40 0.80 5.58
CA LEU A 123 3.65 1.26 4.21
C LEU A 123 3.33 0.17 3.18
N GLN A 124 3.72 -1.08 3.42
CA GLN A 124 3.41 -2.24 2.57
C GLN A 124 1.91 -2.56 2.49
N SER A 125 1.10 -2.11 3.44
CA SER A 125 -0.35 -2.28 3.35
C SER A 125 -0.99 -1.45 2.23
N ILE A 126 -0.29 -0.45 1.70
CA ILE A 126 -0.85 0.48 0.70
C ILE A 126 -0.95 -0.15 -0.69
N PRO A 127 0.09 -0.77 -1.27
CA PRO A 127 -0.06 -1.50 -2.53
C PRO A 127 -1.13 -2.60 -2.48
N ALA A 128 -1.22 -3.33 -1.35
CA ALA A 128 -2.28 -4.32 -1.15
C ALA A 128 -3.69 -3.69 -1.19
N ARG A 129 -3.86 -2.52 -0.58
CA ARG A 129 -5.12 -1.77 -0.58
C ARG A 129 -5.50 -1.26 -1.97
N VAL A 130 -4.53 -0.87 -2.78
CA VAL A 130 -4.76 -0.52 -4.19
C VAL A 130 -5.17 -1.78 -4.97
N ASN A 131 -4.52 -2.91 -4.72
CA ASN A 131 -4.86 -4.17 -5.35
C ASN A 131 -6.29 -4.62 -5.03
N GLU A 132 -6.71 -4.50 -3.78
CA GLU A 132 -8.09 -4.78 -3.37
C GLU A 132 -9.10 -3.87 -4.10
N ALA A 133 -8.77 -2.59 -4.28
CA ALA A 133 -9.63 -1.67 -5.01
C ALA A 133 -9.81 -2.07 -6.49
N PHE A 134 -8.74 -2.55 -7.14
CA PHE A 134 -8.83 -3.10 -8.50
C PHE A 134 -9.58 -4.42 -8.56
N ASN A 135 -9.40 -5.31 -7.58
CA ASN A 135 -10.16 -6.56 -7.52
C ASN A 135 -11.67 -6.27 -7.45
N LYS A 136 -12.07 -5.34 -6.58
CA LYS A 136 -13.48 -4.91 -6.50
C LYS A 136 -13.99 -4.28 -7.80
N PHE A 137 -13.16 -3.54 -8.51
CA PHE A 137 -13.52 -3.03 -9.83
C PHE A 137 -13.78 -4.15 -10.83
N PHE A 138 -12.94 -5.17 -10.86
CA PHE A 138 -13.17 -6.34 -11.73
C PHE A 138 -14.37 -7.20 -11.31
N GLU A 139 -14.81 -7.09 -10.06
CA GLU A 139 -16.05 -7.69 -9.52
C GLU A 139 -17.29 -6.80 -9.79
N GLY A 140 -17.15 -5.71 -10.55
CA GLY A 140 -18.27 -4.84 -10.95
C GLY A 140 -18.44 -3.57 -10.11
N ALA A 141 -17.53 -3.28 -9.16
CA ALA A 141 -17.53 -1.99 -8.47
C ALA A 141 -17.01 -0.84 -9.36
N GLY A 142 -17.18 0.39 -8.92
CA GLY A 142 -16.67 1.56 -9.63
C GLY A 142 -15.14 1.59 -9.71
N PHE A 143 -14.62 2.26 -10.74
CA PHE A 143 -13.18 2.41 -10.95
C PHE A 143 -12.47 3.04 -9.73
N PRO A 144 -11.28 2.55 -9.34
CA PRO A 144 -10.53 3.09 -8.21
C PRO A 144 -10.24 4.59 -8.36
N ARG A 145 -10.55 5.38 -7.34
CA ARG A 145 -10.38 6.84 -7.37
C ARG A 145 -9.18 7.29 -6.54
N PHE A 146 -8.53 8.36 -6.97
CA PHE A 146 -7.54 9.07 -6.17
C PHE A 146 -8.15 9.56 -4.85
N LYS A 147 -7.39 9.43 -3.78
CA LYS A 147 -7.83 9.84 -2.44
C LYS A 147 -7.44 11.28 -2.17
N ARG A 148 -8.43 12.10 -1.80
CA ARG A 148 -8.24 13.45 -1.27
C ARG A 148 -7.81 13.37 0.19
N ARG A 149 -7.39 14.50 0.77
CA ARG A 149 -6.90 14.55 2.16
C ARG A 149 -7.92 14.02 3.17
N HIS A 150 -9.17 14.38 3.01
CA HIS A 150 -10.27 13.97 3.89
C HIS A 150 -10.84 12.58 3.59
N ASP A 151 -10.43 11.95 2.48
CA ASP A 151 -10.90 10.60 2.13
C ASP A 151 -9.98 9.49 2.69
N PHE A 152 -8.73 9.82 3.01
CA PHE A 152 -7.75 8.87 3.49
C PHE A 152 -7.56 9.00 5.00
N LYS A 153 -8.36 8.25 5.76
CA LYS A 153 -8.50 8.40 7.22
C LYS A 153 -8.02 7.22 8.03
N SER A 154 -7.41 6.21 7.41
CA SER A 154 -7.03 4.99 8.14
C SER A 154 -5.80 4.32 7.56
N PHE A 155 -5.06 3.63 8.44
CA PHE A 155 -3.99 2.71 8.09
C PHE A 155 -4.02 1.50 9.02
N SER A 156 -3.36 0.41 8.62
CA SER A 156 -3.42 -0.86 9.34
C SER A 156 -2.02 -1.41 9.62
N TYR A 157 -1.86 -1.98 10.81
CA TYR A 157 -0.71 -2.77 11.18
C TYR A 157 -0.98 -4.25 10.92
N LYS A 158 0.04 -4.99 10.49
CA LYS A 158 0.00 -6.43 10.34
C LYS A 158 -0.03 -7.13 11.70
N PRO A 159 -0.45 -8.41 11.76
CA PRO A 159 -0.40 -9.21 12.98
C PRO A 159 0.99 -9.21 13.63
N GLY A 160 1.03 -9.21 14.95
CA GLY A 160 2.27 -9.26 15.72
C GLY A 160 3.05 -7.95 15.86
N HIS A 161 2.73 -6.91 15.10
CA HIS A 161 3.43 -5.62 15.17
C HIS A 161 2.97 -4.73 16.34
N VAL A 162 1.76 -4.95 16.83
CA VAL A 162 1.14 -4.14 17.88
C VAL A 162 1.15 -4.92 19.20
N LYS A 163 1.50 -4.23 20.29
CA LYS A 163 1.48 -4.80 21.64
C LYS A 163 0.39 -4.12 22.45
N ILE A 164 -0.38 -4.92 23.19
CA ILE A 164 -1.42 -4.43 24.12
C ILE A 164 -1.05 -4.87 25.54
N LYS A 165 -1.08 -3.92 26.48
CA LYS A 165 -0.85 -4.18 27.90
C LYS A 165 -1.86 -3.39 28.72
N GLY A 166 -2.86 -4.11 29.29
CA GLY A 166 -3.99 -3.47 29.99
C GLY A 166 -4.72 -2.46 29.10
N SER A 167 -4.81 -1.22 29.54
CA SER A 167 -5.44 -0.12 28.78
C SER A 167 -4.47 0.68 27.92
N LYS A 168 -3.30 0.13 27.61
CA LYS A 168 -2.28 0.76 26.76
C LYS A 168 -2.01 -0.07 25.52
N ILE A 169 -1.81 0.61 24.40
CA ILE A 169 -1.42 0.03 23.11
C ILE A 169 -0.10 0.62 22.67
N TYR A 170 0.80 -0.22 22.18
CA TYR A 170 2.05 0.21 21.54
C TYR A 170 1.91 0.10 20.04
N LEU A 171 2.09 1.21 19.36
CA LEU A 171 2.15 1.26 17.90
C LEU A 171 3.59 1.55 17.48
N PRO A 172 4.23 0.69 16.66
CA PRO A 172 5.58 0.90 16.16
C PRO A 172 5.76 2.31 15.58
N ASN A 173 6.90 2.94 15.87
CA ASN A 173 7.30 4.29 15.47
C ASN A 173 6.42 5.45 16.00
N ILE A 174 5.31 5.14 16.68
CA ILE A 174 4.43 6.14 17.33
C ILE A 174 4.59 6.08 18.85
N GLY A 175 4.71 4.86 19.42
CA GLY A 175 4.93 4.64 20.83
C GLY A 175 3.68 4.17 21.58
N TRP A 176 3.78 4.16 22.91
CA TRP A 176 2.70 3.79 23.79
C TRP A 176 1.64 4.87 23.87
N MET A 177 0.37 4.48 23.87
CA MET A 177 -0.77 5.36 24.14
C MET A 177 -1.86 4.65 24.92
N ARG A 178 -2.70 5.41 25.58
CA ARG A 178 -3.87 4.88 26.28
C ARG A 178 -5.04 4.73 25.33
N PHE A 179 -5.90 3.77 25.60
CA PHE A 179 -7.20 3.64 24.97
C PHE A 179 -8.29 3.34 25.99
N TYR A 180 -9.52 3.66 25.64
CA TYR A 180 -10.66 3.31 26.48
C TYR A 180 -10.98 1.82 26.28
N ASN A 181 -10.67 1.03 27.30
CA ASN A 181 -10.96 -0.41 27.30
C ASN A 181 -12.42 -0.64 27.70
N SER A 182 -13.35 -0.39 26.78
CA SER A 182 -14.79 -0.59 27.01
C SER A 182 -15.20 -2.06 27.03
N ARG A 183 -14.36 -2.96 26.51
CA ARG A 183 -14.59 -4.41 26.49
C ARG A 183 -13.23 -5.11 26.59
N SER A 184 -13.12 -6.09 27.46
CA SER A 184 -11.92 -6.93 27.55
C SER A 184 -11.76 -7.80 26.30
N ILE A 185 -10.53 -8.00 25.86
CA ILE A 185 -10.23 -8.99 24.83
C ILE A 185 -10.32 -10.36 25.53
N PRO A 186 -11.11 -11.32 25.03
CA PRO A 186 -11.22 -12.62 25.65
C PRO A 186 -9.87 -13.36 25.70
N GLU A 187 -9.65 -14.16 26.73
CA GLU A 187 -8.44 -14.98 26.85
C GLU A 187 -8.33 -15.96 25.67
N GLY A 188 -7.11 -16.22 25.23
CA GLY A 188 -6.84 -17.11 24.10
C GLY A 188 -7.00 -16.47 22.72
N PHE A 189 -7.48 -15.24 22.61
CA PHE A 189 -7.59 -14.54 21.32
C PHE A 189 -6.29 -13.81 20.98
N GLN A 190 -5.84 -13.99 19.74
CA GLN A 190 -4.70 -13.28 19.18
C GLN A 190 -5.15 -12.08 18.37
N VAL A 191 -4.49 -10.94 18.58
CA VAL A 191 -4.73 -9.74 17.79
C VAL A 191 -4.19 -9.96 16.37
N LYS A 192 -5.05 -9.96 15.37
CA LYS A 192 -4.66 -10.15 13.96
C LYS A 192 -4.27 -8.82 13.31
N THR A 193 -5.22 -7.96 13.05
CA THR A 193 -4.98 -6.68 12.37
C THR A 193 -5.47 -5.54 13.25
N VAL A 194 -4.66 -4.51 13.37
CA VAL A 194 -5.06 -3.28 14.07
C VAL A 194 -5.17 -2.15 13.07
N THR A 195 -6.39 -1.62 12.90
CA THR A 195 -6.64 -0.48 12.04
C THR A 195 -6.83 0.77 12.88
N VAL A 196 -5.98 1.75 12.65
CA VAL A 196 -6.10 3.09 13.23
C VAL A 196 -6.90 3.95 12.26
N ARG A 197 -7.97 4.57 12.74
CA ARG A 197 -8.84 5.41 11.93
C ARG A 197 -9.09 6.75 12.61
N GLN A 198 -8.89 7.82 11.89
CA GLN A 198 -9.31 9.16 12.29
C GLN A 198 -10.81 9.31 12.07
N LYS A 199 -11.52 9.76 13.09
CA LYS A 199 -12.93 10.19 13.00
C LYS A 199 -13.03 11.70 12.77
N ALA A 200 -14.21 12.16 12.38
CA ALA A 200 -14.49 13.58 12.19
C ALA A 200 -14.41 14.39 13.50
N ASP A 201 -14.66 13.71 14.61
CA ASP A 201 -14.76 14.31 15.95
C ASP A 201 -13.40 14.37 16.70
N GLY A 202 -12.28 14.21 16.00
CA GLY A 202 -10.90 14.26 16.55
C GLY A 202 -10.22 12.93 16.66
#